data_9dc4ae07d87d1840d06edb5e04b6ff5b
#
_entry.id   9dc4ae07d87d1840d06edb5e04b6ff5b
#
_cell.length_a   1.000
_cell.length_b   1.000
_cell.length_c   1.000
_cell.angle_alpha   90.00
_cell.angle_beta   90.00
_cell.angle_gamma   90.00
#
_symmetry.space_group_name_H-M   'P 1'
#
loop_
_entity.id
_entity.type
_entity.pdbx_description
1 polymer ?
#
loop_
_entity_poly.entity_id
_entity_poly.type
_entity_poly.pdbx_seq_one_letter_code
_entity_poly.pdbx_strand_id
1 'polypeptide(L)'
;LHRHHQQRQQGNQHAHMEARNGQNMRNAEPPELFLFLADRAQHVAEVIRPALKRGEVVLCDRYADSTVVYQGYGRGLDIEKLRSLNDVAIGGLWPDRTFVLDMDPADALKRARRRNAELGLSEKEGRFEAEQMPFHTRIREGFKLWAAHNTKRIVVLDAADSPEGLMHQALANIDMFE
;
A
#
# COMPACT_ATOMS: atom_id res chain seq x y z
N LEU A 1 -41.15 38.36 -17.53
CA LEU A 1 -41.25 36.91 -17.43
C LEU A 1 -40.04 36.18 -18.02
N HIS A 2 -39.36 36.68 -19.08
CA HIS A 2 -38.22 35.99 -19.73
C HIS A 2 -36.93 36.04 -18.91
N ARG A 3 -36.65 37.09 -18.12
CA ARG A 3 -35.43 37.21 -17.30
C ARG A 3 -35.40 36.27 -16.10
N HIS A 4 -36.52 35.96 -15.48
CA HIS A 4 -36.62 35.03 -14.36
C HIS A 4 -36.39 33.56 -14.76
N HIS A 5 -36.67 33.19 -16.00
CA HIS A 5 -36.48 31.83 -16.48
C HIS A 5 -35.02 31.53 -16.78
N GLN A 6 -34.25 32.50 -17.30
CA GLN A 6 -32.81 32.33 -17.54
C GLN A 6 -31.97 32.24 -16.26
N GLN A 7 -32.32 33.02 -15.22
CA GLN A 7 -31.63 32.93 -13.93
C GLN A 7 -31.85 31.60 -13.21
N ARG A 8 -33.04 31.01 -13.32
CA ARG A 8 -33.30 29.66 -12.74
C ARG A 8 -32.58 28.57 -13.50
N GLN A 9 -32.41 28.67 -14.81
CA GLN A 9 -31.64 27.66 -15.59
C GLN A 9 -30.13 27.75 -15.32
N GLN A 10 -29.58 28.96 -15.15
CA GLN A 10 -28.15 29.12 -14.81
C GLN A 10 -27.86 28.68 -13.38
N GLY A 11 -28.74 28.94 -12.41
CA GLY A 11 -28.57 28.41 -11.04
C GLY A 11 -28.61 26.89 -10.97
N ASN A 12 -29.49 26.25 -11.75
CA ASN A 12 -29.57 24.79 -11.80
C ASN A 12 -28.32 24.15 -12.49
N GLN A 13 -27.76 24.78 -13.51
CA GLN A 13 -26.56 24.31 -14.17
C GLN A 13 -25.32 24.44 -13.26
N HIS A 14 -25.23 25.52 -12.47
CA HIS A 14 -24.14 25.70 -11.50
C HIS A 14 -24.22 24.65 -10.37
N ALA A 15 -25.39 24.46 -9.80
CA ALA A 15 -25.61 23.47 -8.75
C ALA A 15 -25.32 22.02 -9.24
N HIS A 16 -25.68 21.70 -10.49
CA HIS A 16 -25.34 20.42 -11.10
C HIS A 16 -23.84 20.26 -11.40
N MET A 17 -23.16 21.36 -11.71
CA MET A 17 -21.70 21.35 -11.96
C MET A 17 -20.92 21.23 -10.66
N GLU A 18 -21.37 21.92 -9.59
CA GLU A 18 -20.77 21.78 -8.26
C GLU A 18 -20.99 20.39 -7.66
N ALA A 19 -22.18 19.81 -7.83
CA ALA A 19 -22.47 18.43 -7.40
C ALA A 19 -21.63 17.39 -8.16
N ARG A 20 -21.43 17.57 -9.47
CA ARG A 20 -20.54 16.72 -10.29
C ARG A 20 -19.07 16.86 -9.90
N ASN A 21 -18.61 18.09 -9.63
CA ASN A 21 -17.26 18.33 -9.16
C ASN A 21 -17.03 17.74 -7.76
N GLY A 22 -17.98 17.85 -6.86
CA GLY A 22 -17.91 17.26 -5.52
C GLY A 22 -17.92 15.72 -5.55
N GLN A 23 -18.64 15.10 -6.47
CA GLN A 23 -18.59 13.64 -6.67
C GLN A 23 -17.30 13.18 -7.37
N ASN A 24 -16.81 13.92 -8.36
CA ASN A 24 -15.53 13.64 -8.99
C ASN A 24 -14.35 13.79 -8.01
N MET A 25 -14.40 14.77 -7.10
CA MET A 25 -13.35 14.90 -6.06
C MET A 25 -13.41 13.78 -5.01
N ARG A 26 -14.58 13.21 -4.72
CA ARG A 26 -14.70 12.04 -3.81
C ARG A 26 -14.23 10.74 -4.46
N ASN A 27 -14.22 10.67 -5.79
CA ASN A 27 -13.75 9.53 -6.57
C ASN A 27 -12.32 9.72 -7.12
N ALA A 28 -11.68 10.87 -6.86
CA ALA A 28 -10.30 11.10 -7.23
C ALA A 28 -9.38 10.29 -6.32
N GLU A 29 -8.42 9.61 -6.92
CA GLU A 29 -7.38 8.92 -6.16
C GLU A 29 -6.60 9.92 -5.30
N PRO A 30 -6.24 9.58 -4.05
CA PRO A 30 -5.51 10.49 -3.18
C PRO A 30 -4.20 10.93 -3.83
N PRO A 31 -3.82 12.21 -3.77
CA PRO A 31 -2.53 12.70 -4.30
C PRO A 31 -1.33 11.89 -3.76
N GLU A 32 -1.42 11.41 -2.53
CA GLU A 32 -0.45 10.53 -1.88
C GLU A 32 -0.18 9.26 -2.69
N LEU A 33 -1.22 8.65 -3.28
CA LEU A 33 -1.06 7.46 -4.12
C LEU A 33 -0.13 7.75 -5.32
N PHE A 34 -0.34 8.88 -6.00
CA PHE A 34 0.47 9.24 -7.16
C PHE A 34 1.93 9.52 -6.78
N LEU A 35 2.18 10.09 -5.59
CA LEU A 35 3.54 10.25 -5.08
C LEU A 35 4.22 8.90 -4.86
N PHE A 36 3.53 7.93 -4.25
CA PHE A 36 4.08 6.58 -4.08
C PHE A 36 4.36 5.88 -5.42
N LEU A 37 3.49 6.06 -6.41
CA LEU A 37 3.69 5.47 -7.73
C LEU A 37 4.87 6.13 -8.47
N ALA A 38 5.02 7.45 -8.40
CA ALA A 38 6.11 8.18 -9.01
C ALA A 38 7.46 7.82 -8.39
N ASP A 39 7.56 7.82 -7.06
CA ASP A 39 8.75 7.40 -6.32
C ASP A 39 9.15 5.97 -6.68
N ARG A 40 8.18 5.06 -6.71
CA ARG A 40 8.40 3.65 -7.08
C ARG A 40 8.89 3.51 -8.52
N ALA A 41 8.29 4.24 -9.47
CA ALA A 41 8.71 4.19 -10.86
C ALA A 41 10.17 4.65 -11.03
N GLN A 42 10.56 5.71 -10.34
CA GLN A 42 11.95 6.20 -10.31
C GLN A 42 12.88 5.18 -9.66
N HIS A 43 12.53 4.64 -8.51
CA HIS A 43 13.32 3.63 -7.80
C HIS A 43 13.53 2.37 -8.67
N VAL A 44 12.50 1.93 -9.37
CA VAL A 44 12.64 0.81 -10.32
C VAL A 44 13.60 1.13 -11.44
N ALA A 45 13.50 2.33 -12.03
CA ALA A 45 14.32 2.72 -13.17
C ALA A 45 15.79 2.92 -12.81
N GLU A 46 16.07 3.55 -11.67
CA GLU A 46 17.41 4.00 -11.30
C GLU A 46 18.16 3.02 -10.42
N VAL A 47 17.46 2.19 -9.65
CA VAL A 47 18.10 1.29 -8.67
C VAL A 47 17.80 -0.17 -8.97
N ILE A 48 16.52 -0.59 -9.00
CA ILE A 48 16.19 -2.01 -9.03
C ILE A 48 16.59 -2.66 -10.36
N ARG A 49 16.13 -2.09 -11.50
CA ARG A 49 16.47 -2.66 -12.82
C ARG A 49 17.96 -2.69 -13.13
N PRO A 50 18.77 -1.66 -12.83
CA PRO A 50 20.20 -1.72 -12.98
C PRO A 50 20.86 -2.80 -12.12
N ALA A 51 20.45 -2.98 -10.87
CA ALA A 51 20.97 -4.01 -9.97
C ALA A 51 20.66 -5.43 -10.52
N LEU A 52 19.41 -5.69 -10.88
CA LEU A 52 19.00 -6.98 -11.48
C LEU A 52 19.76 -7.27 -12.79
N LYS A 53 20.00 -6.25 -13.64
CA LYS A 53 20.80 -6.42 -14.86
C LYS A 53 22.25 -6.81 -14.58
N ARG A 54 22.79 -6.50 -13.40
CA ARG A 54 24.12 -6.94 -12.96
C ARG A 54 24.11 -8.33 -12.31
N GLY A 55 22.93 -8.98 -12.22
CA GLY A 55 22.78 -10.27 -11.54
C GLY A 55 22.73 -10.16 -10.01
N GLU A 56 22.45 -8.97 -9.48
CA GLU A 56 22.37 -8.74 -8.04
C GLU A 56 20.99 -9.13 -7.49
N VAL A 57 20.95 -9.58 -6.24
CA VAL A 57 19.71 -9.78 -5.48
C VAL A 57 19.28 -8.44 -4.89
N VAL A 58 18.03 -8.09 -5.04
CA VAL A 58 17.44 -6.84 -4.51
C VAL A 58 16.47 -7.18 -3.38
N LEU A 59 16.74 -6.66 -2.19
CA LEU A 59 15.81 -6.68 -1.06
C LEU A 59 15.17 -5.31 -0.92
N CYS A 60 13.85 -5.27 -0.90
CA CYS A 60 13.07 -4.03 -0.79
C CYS A 60 12.10 -4.11 0.39
N ASP A 61 12.27 -3.23 1.38
CA ASP A 61 11.30 -3.07 2.45
C ASP A 61 10.12 -2.24 1.94
N ARG A 62 8.94 -2.88 1.82
CA ARG A 62 7.71 -2.37 1.24
C ARG A 62 7.83 -2.00 -0.24
N TYR A 63 6.99 -2.62 -1.04
CA TYR A 63 6.92 -2.38 -2.49
C TYR A 63 5.45 -2.24 -2.95
N ALA A 64 5.12 -2.63 -4.18
CA ALA A 64 3.79 -2.49 -4.78
C ALA A 64 2.67 -3.15 -3.96
N ASP A 65 2.93 -4.30 -3.33
CA ASP A 65 1.98 -5.01 -2.47
C ASP A 65 1.48 -4.14 -1.31
N SER A 66 2.38 -3.35 -0.69
CA SER A 66 2.00 -2.43 0.37
C SER A 66 0.98 -1.39 -0.10
N THR A 67 1.13 -0.84 -1.30
CA THR A 67 0.16 0.12 -1.85
C THR A 67 -1.21 -0.52 -2.05
N VAL A 68 -1.26 -1.72 -2.63
CA VAL A 68 -2.52 -2.45 -2.82
C VAL A 68 -3.22 -2.68 -1.48
N VAL A 69 -2.47 -3.10 -0.46
CA VAL A 69 -3.07 -3.41 0.85
C VAL A 69 -3.47 -2.14 1.61
N TYR A 70 -2.57 -1.16 1.74
CA TYR A 70 -2.85 0.03 2.54
C TYR A 70 -3.92 0.93 1.91
N GLN A 71 -3.85 1.17 0.61
CA GLN A 71 -4.80 2.04 -0.07
C GLN A 71 -6.08 1.29 -0.46
N GLY A 72 -5.98 0.02 -0.83
CA GLY A 72 -7.12 -0.82 -1.17
C GLY A 72 -7.87 -1.32 0.06
N TYR A 73 -7.38 -2.34 0.71
CA TYR A 73 -8.06 -2.95 1.87
C TYR A 73 -8.16 -1.98 3.06
N GLY A 74 -7.11 -1.19 3.32
CA GLY A 74 -7.09 -0.23 4.43
C GLY A 74 -8.02 0.96 4.23
N ARG A 75 -7.94 1.63 3.08
CA ARG A 75 -8.66 2.88 2.77
C ARG A 75 -9.85 2.70 1.84
N GLY A 76 -10.07 1.50 1.28
CA GLY A 76 -11.24 1.16 0.47
C GLY A 76 -11.16 1.60 -1.00
N LEU A 77 -9.96 1.85 -1.54
CA LEU A 77 -9.80 2.09 -2.98
C LEU A 77 -9.93 0.80 -3.77
N ASP A 78 -10.26 0.91 -5.05
CA ASP A 78 -10.42 -0.22 -5.95
C ASP A 78 -9.10 -1.00 -6.14
N ILE A 79 -9.12 -2.28 -5.76
CA ILE A 79 -7.94 -3.17 -5.75
C ILE A 79 -7.39 -3.39 -7.17
N GLU A 80 -8.26 -3.64 -8.16
CA GLU A 80 -7.83 -3.90 -9.53
C GLU A 80 -7.23 -2.65 -10.17
N LYS A 81 -7.81 -1.49 -9.88
CA LYS A 81 -7.25 -0.22 -10.32
C LYS A 81 -5.89 0.04 -9.68
N LEU A 82 -5.75 -0.17 -8.37
CA LEU A 82 -4.46 -0.04 -7.67
C LEU A 82 -3.41 -1.00 -8.23
N ARG A 83 -3.78 -2.24 -8.51
CA ARG A 83 -2.92 -3.22 -9.15
C ARG A 83 -2.44 -2.73 -10.51
N SER A 84 -3.37 -2.29 -11.37
CA SER A 84 -3.05 -1.78 -12.71
C SER A 84 -2.13 -0.55 -12.66
N LEU A 85 -2.38 0.40 -11.76
CA LEU A 85 -1.54 1.58 -11.58
C LEU A 85 -0.13 1.21 -11.10
N ASN A 86 -0.02 0.27 -10.15
CA ASN A 86 1.27 -0.25 -9.72
C ASN A 86 1.99 -0.98 -10.85
N ASP A 87 1.28 -1.79 -11.64
CA ASP A 87 1.85 -2.52 -12.78
C ASP A 87 2.49 -1.57 -13.80
N VAL A 88 1.82 -0.45 -14.11
CA VAL A 88 2.38 0.62 -14.94
C VAL A 88 3.61 1.24 -14.28
N ALA A 89 3.55 1.60 -12.99
CA ALA A 89 4.64 2.27 -12.29
C ALA A 89 5.91 1.41 -12.20
N ILE A 90 5.75 0.09 -11.98
CA ILE A 90 6.88 -0.85 -11.90
C ILE A 90 7.29 -1.43 -13.25
N GLY A 91 6.50 -1.18 -14.31
CA GLY A 91 6.72 -1.77 -15.64
C GLY A 91 6.70 -3.29 -15.61
N GLY A 92 5.72 -3.88 -14.91
CA GLY A 92 5.53 -5.32 -14.76
C GLY A 92 6.54 -6.01 -13.82
N LEU A 93 7.42 -5.28 -13.16
CA LEU A 93 8.47 -5.84 -12.31
C LEU A 93 7.95 -6.12 -10.89
N TRP A 94 7.15 -7.17 -10.73
CA TRP A 94 6.75 -7.67 -9.43
C TRP A 94 7.90 -8.46 -8.77
N PRO A 95 7.97 -8.50 -7.44
CA PRO A 95 8.98 -9.32 -6.74
C PRO A 95 8.80 -10.82 -7.04
N ASP A 96 9.90 -11.54 -7.15
CA ASP A 96 9.89 -13.01 -7.23
C ASP A 96 9.37 -13.63 -5.94
N ARG A 97 9.70 -13.01 -4.79
CA ARG A 97 9.17 -13.34 -3.46
C ARG A 97 8.78 -12.09 -2.68
N THR A 98 7.70 -12.21 -1.93
CA THR A 98 7.29 -11.25 -0.91
C THR A 98 7.04 -12.01 0.39
N PHE A 99 7.70 -11.61 1.45
CA PHE A 99 7.44 -12.12 2.80
C PHE A 99 6.54 -11.15 3.53
N VAL A 100 5.39 -11.64 3.97
CA VAL A 100 4.46 -10.91 4.83
C VAL A 100 4.62 -11.40 6.26
N LEU A 101 5.07 -10.52 7.14
CA LEU A 101 5.20 -10.80 8.56
C LEU A 101 3.85 -10.56 9.24
N ASP A 102 3.11 -11.65 9.52
CA ASP A 102 1.79 -11.56 10.18
C ASP A 102 1.94 -11.53 11.69
N MET A 103 1.25 -10.59 12.33
CA MET A 103 1.16 -10.48 13.78
C MET A 103 -0.21 -9.90 14.15
N ASP A 104 -0.67 -10.20 15.36
CA ASP A 104 -1.86 -9.54 15.90
C ASP A 104 -1.64 -8.01 15.97
N PRO A 105 -2.59 -7.19 15.50
CA PRO A 105 -2.43 -5.74 15.44
C PRO A 105 -2.15 -5.09 16.81
N ALA A 106 -2.73 -5.61 17.88
CA ALA A 106 -2.48 -5.07 19.23
C ALA A 106 -1.04 -5.33 19.67
N ASP A 107 -0.51 -6.52 19.39
CA ASP A 107 0.88 -6.89 19.71
C ASP A 107 1.86 -6.13 18.81
N ALA A 108 1.54 -5.99 17.53
CA ALA A 108 2.35 -5.21 16.59
C ALA A 108 2.47 -3.74 17.02
N LEU A 109 1.35 -3.10 17.41
CA LEU A 109 1.34 -1.72 17.91
C LEU A 109 2.10 -1.58 19.23
N LYS A 110 1.94 -2.54 20.16
CA LYS A 110 2.69 -2.56 21.42
C LYS A 110 4.20 -2.63 21.16
N ARG A 111 4.62 -3.51 20.23
CA ARG A 111 6.03 -3.66 19.83
C ARG A 111 6.57 -2.37 19.19
N ALA A 112 5.81 -1.76 18.27
CA ALA A 112 6.18 -0.52 17.61
C ALA A 112 6.34 0.64 18.60
N ARG A 113 5.39 0.82 19.54
CA ARG A 113 5.47 1.86 20.59
C ARG A 113 6.67 1.66 21.49
N ARG A 114 6.96 0.42 21.90
CA ARG A 114 8.16 0.14 22.72
C ARG A 114 9.43 0.53 21.97
N ARG A 115 9.59 0.09 20.71
CA ARG A 115 10.73 0.45 19.88
C ARG A 115 10.88 1.97 19.72
N ASN A 116 9.79 2.68 19.43
CA ASN A 116 9.82 4.13 19.27
C ASN A 116 10.25 4.84 20.57
N ALA A 117 9.78 4.37 21.73
CA ALA A 117 10.19 4.88 23.03
C ALA A 117 11.69 4.64 23.31
N GLU A 118 12.20 3.44 22.98
CA GLU A 118 13.61 3.08 23.12
C GLU A 118 14.53 3.92 22.22
N LEU A 119 14.03 4.32 21.04
CA LEU A 119 14.77 5.16 20.07
C LEU A 119 14.56 6.66 20.28
N GLY A 120 13.76 7.08 21.26
CA GLY A 120 13.46 8.49 21.51
C GLY A 120 12.67 9.17 20.40
N LEU A 121 11.96 8.39 19.54
CA LEU A 121 11.15 8.90 18.44
C LEU A 121 9.84 9.48 18.98
N SER A 122 9.43 10.63 18.44
CA SER A 122 8.17 11.26 18.83
C SER A 122 6.96 10.49 18.27
N GLU A 123 5.81 10.57 18.96
CA GLU A 123 4.54 9.98 18.47
C GLU A 123 4.12 10.51 17.09
N LYS A 124 4.63 11.67 16.66
CA LYS A 124 4.34 12.29 15.36
C LYS A 124 5.02 11.58 14.18
N GLU A 125 6.07 10.80 14.42
CA GLU A 125 6.80 10.07 13.38
C GLU A 125 6.12 8.74 13.01
N GLY A 126 5.20 8.25 13.84
CA GLY A 126 4.41 7.05 13.60
C GLY A 126 3.06 7.34 12.94
N ARG A 127 3.03 7.88 11.71
CA ARG A 127 1.76 8.21 11.01
C ARG A 127 0.79 7.03 10.90
N PHE A 128 1.30 5.83 10.66
CA PHE A 128 0.47 4.62 10.56
C PHE A 128 0.12 4.06 11.93
N GLU A 129 1.01 4.16 12.90
CA GLU A 129 0.76 3.77 14.30
C GLU A 129 -0.29 4.63 14.99
N ALA A 130 -0.52 5.86 14.48
CA ALA A 130 -1.56 6.77 14.95
C ALA A 130 -2.98 6.41 14.44
N GLU A 131 -3.07 5.53 13.44
CA GLU A 131 -4.37 5.06 12.94
C GLU A 131 -5.10 4.20 13.98
N GLN A 132 -6.42 4.15 13.88
CA GLN A 132 -7.25 3.39 14.82
C GLN A 132 -7.14 1.88 14.58
N MET A 133 -7.36 1.09 15.61
CA MET A 133 -7.32 -0.39 15.57
C MET A 133 -8.09 -1.02 14.40
N PRO A 134 -9.31 -0.55 14.04
CA PRO A 134 -10.02 -1.10 12.88
C PRO A 134 -9.25 -0.96 11.55
N PHE A 135 -8.42 0.07 11.39
CA PHE A 135 -7.57 0.22 10.22
C PHE A 135 -6.49 -0.87 10.19
N HIS A 136 -5.79 -1.09 11.29
CA HIS A 136 -4.75 -2.13 11.39
C HIS A 136 -5.31 -3.53 11.18
N THR A 137 -6.51 -3.79 11.69
CA THR A 137 -7.22 -5.07 11.44
C THR A 137 -7.50 -5.25 9.95
N ARG A 138 -8.02 -4.21 9.25
CA ARG A 138 -8.24 -4.28 7.79
C ARG A 138 -6.93 -4.49 7.01
N ILE A 139 -5.83 -3.87 7.43
CA ILE A 139 -4.50 -4.07 6.82
C ILE A 139 -4.06 -5.52 6.96
N ARG A 140 -4.14 -6.09 8.16
CA ARG A 140 -3.79 -7.50 8.41
C ARG A 140 -4.60 -8.45 7.54
N GLU A 141 -5.93 -8.32 7.57
CA GLU A 141 -6.81 -9.14 6.73
C GLU A 141 -6.56 -8.91 5.24
N GLY A 142 -6.29 -7.67 4.84
CA GLY A 142 -5.91 -7.32 3.47
C GLY A 142 -4.63 -8.03 3.00
N PHE A 143 -3.60 -8.09 3.84
CA PHE A 143 -2.37 -8.85 3.51
C PHE A 143 -2.66 -10.35 3.38
N LYS A 144 -3.47 -10.93 4.25
CA LYS A 144 -3.85 -12.34 4.15
C LYS A 144 -4.63 -12.65 2.88
N LEU A 145 -5.63 -11.82 2.56
CA LEU A 145 -6.41 -11.97 1.33
C LEU A 145 -5.53 -11.79 0.08
N TRP A 146 -4.67 -10.78 0.07
CA TRP A 146 -3.75 -10.51 -1.03
C TRP A 146 -2.76 -11.65 -1.21
N ALA A 147 -2.21 -12.20 -0.13
CA ALA A 147 -1.34 -13.38 -0.16
C ALA A 147 -2.08 -14.61 -0.70
N ALA A 148 -3.31 -14.85 -0.28
CA ALA A 148 -4.13 -15.96 -0.78
C ALA A 148 -4.39 -15.91 -2.29
N HIS A 149 -4.45 -14.72 -2.88
CA HIS A 149 -4.57 -14.54 -4.33
C HIS A 149 -3.23 -14.56 -5.07
N ASN A 150 -2.10 -14.55 -4.34
CA ASN A 150 -0.75 -14.47 -4.91
C ASN A 150 0.19 -15.54 -4.31
N THR A 151 -0.32 -16.75 -4.07
CA THR A 151 0.39 -17.83 -3.36
C THR A 151 1.70 -18.27 -4.01
N LYS A 152 1.86 -18.02 -5.31
CA LYS A 152 3.10 -18.37 -6.03
C LYS A 152 4.30 -17.51 -5.62
N ARG A 153 4.05 -16.29 -5.13
CA ARG A 153 5.13 -15.33 -4.80
C ARG A 153 5.04 -14.74 -3.39
N ILE A 154 3.90 -14.81 -2.72
CA ILE A 154 3.74 -14.27 -1.37
C ILE A 154 3.71 -15.40 -0.35
N VAL A 155 4.59 -15.31 0.63
CA VAL A 155 4.70 -16.22 1.77
C VAL A 155 4.37 -15.44 3.03
N VAL A 156 3.46 -15.98 3.85
CA VAL A 156 3.11 -15.39 5.15
C VAL A 156 3.91 -16.10 6.24
N LEU A 157 4.64 -15.32 7.02
CA LEU A 157 5.45 -15.79 8.14
C LEU A 157 4.85 -15.28 9.46
N ASP A 158 4.90 -16.11 10.51
CA ASP A 158 4.45 -15.71 11.83
C ASP A 158 5.50 -14.81 12.49
N ALA A 159 5.19 -13.51 12.58
CA ALA A 159 6.10 -12.51 13.18
C ALA A 159 6.21 -12.62 14.72
N ALA A 160 5.52 -13.54 15.36
CA ALA A 160 5.72 -13.89 16.76
C ALA A 160 6.96 -14.80 16.96
N ASP A 161 7.44 -15.44 15.90
CA ASP A 161 8.67 -16.24 15.93
C ASP A 161 9.92 -15.38 16.18
N SER A 162 11.03 -16.03 16.53
CA SER A 162 12.32 -15.34 16.71
C SER A 162 12.88 -14.81 15.38
N PRO A 163 13.73 -13.79 15.40
CA PRO A 163 14.40 -13.31 14.19
C PRO A 163 15.14 -14.42 13.43
N GLU A 164 15.77 -15.34 14.15
CA GLU A 164 16.48 -16.49 13.60
C GLU A 164 15.50 -17.48 12.95
N GLY A 165 14.37 -17.75 13.59
CA GLY A 165 13.31 -18.60 13.06
C GLY A 165 12.71 -18.01 11.78
N LEU A 166 12.43 -16.71 11.77
CA LEU A 166 11.94 -16.00 10.58
C LEU A 166 12.98 -16.03 9.43
N MET A 167 14.26 -15.86 9.76
CA MET A 167 15.32 -15.95 8.76
C MET A 167 15.38 -17.35 8.14
N HIS A 168 15.34 -18.41 8.93
CA HIS A 168 15.33 -19.78 8.41
C HIS A 168 14.12 -20.06 7.51
N GLN A 169 12.92 -19.62 7.93
CA GLN A 169 11.72 -19.76 7.12
C GLN A 169 11.83 -18.98 5.80
N ALA A 170 12.38 -17.75 5.83
CA ALA A 170 12.58 -16.96 4.62
C ALA A 170 13.57 -17.62 3.66
N LEU A 171 14.74 -18.07 4.15
CA LEU A 171 15.76 -18.76 3.34
C LEU A 171 15.18 -20.02 2.70
N ALA A 172 14.50 -20.88 3.45
CA ALA A 172 13.87 -22.09 2.91
C ALA A 172 12.86 -21.83 1.78
N ASN A 173 12.33 -20.59 1.68
CA ASN A 173 11.43 -20.17 0.60
C ASN A 173 12.15 -19.45 -0.55
N ILE A 174 13.43 -19.15 -0.41
CA ILE A 174 14.28 -18.57 -1.48
C ILE A 174 14.99 -19.69 -2.24
N ASP A 175 15.51 -20.71 -1.54
CA ASP A 175 16.27 -21.82 -2.11
C ASP A 175 15.47 -22.71 -3.11
N MET A 176 14.16 -22.45 -3.26
CA MET A 176 13.31 -23.12 -4.26
C MET A 176 13.39 -22.51 -5.68
N PHE A 177 14.37 -21.64 -5.95
CA PHE A 177 14.57 -20.97 -7.25
C PHE A 177 15.74 -21.52 -8.06
N GLU A 178 16.33 -22.63 -7.64
CA GLU A 178 17.32 -23.36 -8.46
C GLU A 178 16.69 -24.26 -9.54
#